data_069d9140f524c2df15f622b905b523da
#
_entry.id   069d9140f524c2df15f622b905b523da
#
_cell.length_a   1.000
_cell.length_b   1.000
_cell.length_c   1.000
_cell.angle_alpha   90.00
_cell.angle_beta   90.00
_cell.angle_gamma   90.00
#
_symmetry.space_group_name_H-M   'P 1'
#
loop_
_entity.id
_entity.type
_entity.pdbx_description
1 polymer ?
#
loop_
_entity_poly.entity_id
_entity_poly.type
_entity_poly.pdbx_seq_one_letter_code
_entity_poly.pdbx_strand_id
1 'polypeptide(L)'
;METEIDQLDSRAASVESSLDTLEQQMHQSGLGLRGDMVAARSNLRTDMTKAHQAMEANDTERTRRYLDMAHHEVEKLEAFLGRR
;
A
#
# COMPACT_ATOMS: atom_id res chain seq x y z
N MET A 1 -3.65 16.70 -6.99
CA MET A 1 -4.25 15.38 -6.71
C MET A 1 -3.63 14.27 -7.52
N GLU A 2 -3.50 14.41 -8.83
CA GLU A 2 -2.83 13.42 -9.68
C GLU A 2 -1.40 13.12 -9.27
N THR A 3 -0.63 14.17 -8.99
CA THR A 3 0.77 13.99 -8.57
C THR A 3 0.86 13.19 -7.28
N GLU A 4 -0.03 13.47 -6.32
CA GLU A 4 -0.04 12.78 -5.04
C GLU A 4 -0.39 11.29 -5.21
N ILE A 5 -1.39 11.00 -6.05
CA ILE A 5 -1.79 9.61 -6.29
C ILE A 5 -0.68 8.84 -7.02
N ASP A 6 -0.01 9.49 -7.96
CA ASP A 6 1.10 8.87 -8.71
C ASP A 6 2.29 8.58 -7.80
N GLN A 7 2.62 9.51 -6.90
CA GLN A 7 3.69 9.31 -5.92
C GLN A 7 3.36 8.15 -4.98
N LEU A 8 2.13 8.08 -4.52
CA LEU A 8 1.71 7.01 -3.63
C LEU A 8 1.66 5.67 -4.36
N ASP A 9 1.22 5.65 -5.63
CA ASP A 9 1.28 4.45 -6.47
C ASP A 9 2.71 3.91 -6.57
N SER A 10 3.68 4.78 -6.77
CA SER A 10 5.09 4.39 -6.86
C SER A 10 5.60 3.80 -5.54
N ARG A 11 5.25 4.44 -4.42
CA ARG A 11 5.64 3.93 -3.10
C ARG A 11 4.97 2.60 -2.82
N ALA A 12 3.69 2.47 -3.15
CA ALA A 12 2.93 1.24 -2.96
C ALA A 12 3.53 0.10 -3.79
N ALA A 13 3.88 0.35 -5.05
CA ALA A 13 4.49 -0.65 -5.92
C ALA A 13 5.83 -1.11 -5.36
N SER A 14 6.65 -0.19 -4.86
CA SER A 14 7.94 -0.51 -4.26
C SER A 14 7.78 -1.36 -3.00
N VAL A 15 6.83 -1.01 -2.14
CA VAL A 15 6.52 -1.77 -0.93
C VAL A 15 6.03 -3.17 -1.29
N GLU A 16 5.12 -3.28 -2.25
CA GLU A 16 4.58 -4.57 -2.70
C GLU A 16 5.69 -5.49 -3.21
N SER A 17 6.60 -4.95 -4.02
CA SER A 17 7.72 -5.71 -4.56
C SER A 17 8.63 -6.23 -3.44
N SER A 18 8.93 -5.38 -2.47
CA SER A 18 9.75 -5.77 -1.32
C SER A 18 9.07 -6.82 -0.45
N LEU A 19 7.76 -6.70 -0.25
CA LEU A 19 6.99 -7.69 0.52
C LEU A 19 6.97 -9.04 -0.19
N ASP A 20 6.82 -9.04 -1.52
CA ASP A 20 6.83 -10.28 -2.30
C ASP A 20 8.16 -11.00 -2.15
N THR A 21 9.27 -10.26 -2.24
CA THR A 21 10.61 -10.82 -2.06
C THR A 21 10.78 -11.40 -0.66
N LEU A 22 10.37 -10.64 0.35
CA LEU A 22 10.47 -11.09 1.74
C LEU A 22 9.61 -12.34 1.98
N GLU A 23 8.40 -12.35 1.43
CA GLU A 23 7.49 -13.48 1.58
C GLU A 23 8.07 -14.75 0.96
N GLN A 24 8.69 -14.64 -0.21
CA GLN A 24 9.37 -15.77 -0.84
C GLN A 24 10.50 -16.30 0.04
N GLN A 25 11.31 -15.41 0.60
CA GLN A 25 12.40 -15.80 1.50
C GLN A 25 11.87 -16.47 2.75
N MET A 26 10.79 -15.97 3.32
CA MET A 26 10.18 -16.54 4.52
C MET A 26 9.58 -17.93 4.23
N HIS A 27 8.96 -18.10 3.07
CA HIS A 27 8.40 -19.40 2.66
C HIS A 27 9.48 -20.48 2.53
N GLN A 28 10.66 -20.11 2.07
CA GLN A 28 11.79 -21.03 1.99
C GLN A 28 12.20 -21.53 3.37
N SER A 29 11.93 -20.75 4.40
CA SER A 29 12.21 -21.10 5.80
C SER A 29 10.97 -21.67 6.52
N GLY A 30 9.88 -21.93 5.79
CA GLY A 30 8.63 -22.42 6.37
C GLY A 30 7.83 -21.38 7.13
N LEU A 31 8.11 -20.08 6.90
CA LEU A 31 7.46 -18.97 7.59
C LEU A 31 6.56 -18.19 6.62
N GLY A 32 5.70 -17.34 7.18
CA GLY A 32 4.86 -16.42 6.41
C GLY A 32 4.92 -15.02 7.00
N LEU A 33 4.35 -14.06 6.28
CA LEU A 33 4.24 -12.69 6.77
C LEU A 33 3.30 -12.65 7.98
N ARG A 34 3.58 -11.72 8.91
CA ARG A 34 2.68 -11.47 10.02
C ARG A 34 1.29 -11.07 9.50
N GLY A 35 0.25 -11.51 10.23
CA GLY A 35 -1.13 -11.25 9.83
C GLY A 35 -1.45 -9.77 9.68
N ASP A 36 -0.89 -8.91 10.54
CA ASP A 36 -1.09 -7.45 10.46
C ASP A 36 -0.45 -6.86 9.19
N MET A 37 0.65 -7.42 8.71
CA MET A 37 1.29 -6.97 7.46
C MET A 37 0.51 -7.46 6.24
N VAL A 38 -0.03 -8.66 6.29
CA VAL A 38 -0.92 -9.17 5.23
C VAL A 38 -2.16 -8.29 5.12
N ALA A 39 -2.76 -7.94 6.27
CA ALA A 39 -3.93 -7.06 6.29
C ALA A 39 -3.60 -5.66 5.77
N ALA A 40 -2.46 -5.09 6.17
CA ALA A 40 -2.03 -3.77 5.70
C ALA A 40 -1.83 -3.76 4.18
N ARG A 41 -1.21 -4.80 3.63
CA ARG A 41 -1.03 -4.91 2.18
C ARG A 41 -2.36 -4.99 1.44
N SER A 42 -3.29 -5.78 1.96
CA SER A 42 -4.63 -5.92 1.38
C SER A 42 -5.39 -4.58 1.43
N ASN A 43 -5.33 -3.90 2.57
CA ASN A 43 -5.98 -2.60 2.75
C ASN A 43 -5.38 -1.56 1.81
N LEU A 44 -4.07 -1.57 1.62
CA LEU A 44 -3.38 -0.66 0.70
C LEU A 44 -3.92 -0.83 -0.73
N ARG A 45 -4.03 -2.07 -1.19
CA ARG A 45 -4.56 -2.35 -2.53
C ARG A 45 -5.99 -1.84 -2.69
N THR A 46 -6.83 -2.10 -1.70
CA THR A 46 -8.23 -1.67 -1.70
C THR A 46 -8.32 -0.15 -1.72
N ASP A 47 -7.55 0.53 -0.86
CA ASP A 47 -7.60 1.99 -0.74
C ASP A 47 -7.09 2.67 -2.01
N MET A 48 -6.02 2.15 -2.62
CA MET A 48 -5.52 2.69 -3.88
C MET A 48 -6.53 2.52 -5.02
N THR A 49 -7.17 1.36 -5.10
CA THR A 49 -8.22 1.12 -6.10
C THR A 49 -9.37 2.11 -5.93
N LYS A 50 -9.82 2.31 -4.69
CA LYS A 50 -10.90 3.25 -4.41
C LYS A 50 -10.50 4.71 -4.65
N ALA A 51 -9.25 5.05 -4.37
CA ALA A 51 -8.73 6.38 -4.65
C ALA A 51 -8.75 6.68 -6.16
N HIS A 52 -8.32 5.72 -6.99
CA HIS A 52 -8.35 5.86 -8.44
C HIS A 52 -9.78 5.98 -8.96
N GLN A 53 -10.70 5.16 -8.44
CA GLN A 53 -12.11 5.22 -8.83
C GLN A 53 -12.73 6.57 -8.48
N ALA A 54 -12.45 7.09 -7.29
CA ALA A 54 -12.96 8.39 -6.87
C ALA A 54 -12.40 9.52 -7.72
N MET A 55 -11.12 9.44 -8.09
CA MET A 55 -10.49 10.45 -8.95
C MET A 55 -11.12 10.43 -10.36
N GLU A 56 -11.37 9.26 -10.91
CA GLU A 56 -12.04 9.13 -12.21
C GLU A 56 -13.45 9.71 -12.18
N ALA A 57 -14.13 9.61 -11.03
CA ALA A 57 -15.45 10.18 -10.83
C ALA A 57 -15.43 11.68 -10.47
N ASN A 58 -14.25 12.29 -10.46
CA ASN A 58 -14.04 13.67 -10.06
C ASN A 58 -14.54 13.98 -8.64
N ASP A 59 -14.49 12.96 -7.76
CA ASP A 59 -14.88 13.09 -6.37
C ASP A 59 -13.62 13.37 -5.53
N THR A 60 -13.27 14.65 -5.41
CA THR A 60 -12.05 15.09 -4.75
C THR A 60 -12.03 14.69 -3.27
N GLU A 61 -13.16 14.81 -2.59
CA GLU A 61 -13.25 14.50 -1.17
C GLU A 61 -12.98 13.01 -0.89
N ARG A 62 -13.62 12.13 -1.65
CA ARG A 62 -13.39 10.69 -1.51
C ARG A 62 -11.98 10.30 -1.92
N THR A 63 -11.46 10.91 -2.97
CA THR A 63 -10.08 10.67 -3.39
C THR A 63 -9.12 10.99 -2.24
N ARG A 64 -9.28 12.15 -1.61
CA ARG A 64 -8.44 12.55 -0.48
C ARG A 64 -8.55 11.55 0.67
N ARG A 65 -9.76 11.13 0.99
CA ARG A 65 -9.98 10.18 2.09
C ARG A 65 -9.24 8.87 1.85
N TYR A 66 -9.37 8.29 0.66
CA TYR A 66 -8.72 7.02 0.34
C TYR A 66 -7.21 7.14 0.22
N LEU A 67 -6.71 8.30 -0.28
CA LEU A 67 -5.27 8.56 -0.29
C LEU A 67 -4.70 8.64 1.12
N ASP A 68 -5.40 9.28 2.04
CA ASP A 68 -4.94 9.37 3.43
C ASP A 68 -4.88 7.98 4.07
N MET A 69 -5.89 7.16 3.83
CA MET A 69 -5.92 5.78 4.34
C MET A 69 -4.78 4.96 3.74
N ALA A 70 -4.58 5.05 2.43
CA ALA A 70 -3.50 4.34 1.75
C ALA A 70 -2.13 4.79 2.25
N HIS A 71 -1.96 6.08 2.49
CA HIS A 71 -0.72 6.64 3.00
C HIS A 71 -0.36 6.04 4.37
N HIS A 72 -1.34 5.89 5.24
CA HIS A 72 -1.15 5.23 6.53
C HIS A 72 -0.65 3.79 6.36
N GLU A 73 -1.24 3.05 5.44
CA GLU A 73 -0.84 1.65 5.20
C GLU A 73 0.55 1.57 4.60
N VAL A 74 0.89 2.46 3.67
CA VAL A 74 2.24 2.52 3.10
C VAL A 74 3.27 2.80 4.19
N GLU A 75 3.01 3.79 5.06
CA GLU A 75 3.93 4.12 6.15
C GLU A 75 4.14 2.94 7.09
N LYS A 76 3.08 2.24 7.44
CA LYS A 76 3.16 1.05 8.29
C LYS A 76 4.05 -0.02 7.66
N LEU A 77 3.85 -0.28 6.36
CA LEU A 77 4.62 -1.30 5.65
C LEU A 77 6.07 -0.87 5.44
N GLU A 78 6.31 0.40 5.14
CA GLU A 78 7.66 0.94 5.03
C GLU A 78 8.42 0.83 6.35
N ALA A 79 7.76 1.12 7.46
CA ALA A 79 8.35 0.98 8.78
C ALA A 79 8.72 -0.49 9.08
N PHE A 80 7.82 -1.40 8.72
CA PHE A 80 8.07 -2.84 8.86
C PHE A 80 9.29 -3.28 8.05
N LEU A 81 9.44 -2.75 6.84
CA LEU A 81 10.57 -3.07 5.96
C LEU A 81 11.86 -2.33 6.33
N GLY A 82 11.80 -1.45 7.33
CA GLY A 82 12.96 -0.64 7.73
C GLY A 82 13.24 0.54 6.83
N ARG A 83 12.29 0.93 6.00
CA ARG A 83 12.39 2.11 5.13
C ARG A 83 11.96 3.37 5.86
N ARG A 84 12.66 4.48 5.59
CA ARG A 84 12.30 5.78 6.18
C ARG A 84 12.52 6.91 5.21
#